data_19c83f47a48df3d9ad1271c6d5b94529
#
_entry.id   19c83f47a48df3d9ad1271c6d5b94529
#
_cell.length_a   1.000
_cell.length_b   1.000
_cell.length_c   1.000
_cell.angle_alpha   90.00
_cell.angle_beta   90.00
_cell.angle_gamma   90.00
#
_symmetry.space_group_name_H-M   'P 1'
#
loop_
_entity.id
_entity.type
_entity.pdbx_description
1 polymer ?
#
loop_
_entity_poly.entity_id
_entity_poly.type
_entity_poly.pdbx_seq_one_letter_code
_entity_poly.pdbx_strand_id
1 'polypeptide(L)'
;MDTSQHMRRLVYGLALGGWLLAPLANADEMSLRYGYLQWQPDRGPALAQLTPEPEDSGLQGARLGISDNMSTGRFLGQNHELESMVAASEDALLEALSAMLEDDIGLIVLNVPAQTLRKAVEINGDQALLFNAGARDVSLRLDDCSPYLLHTAPSHAMLTDALAQWLSWRRWRSVFLISGQSEDDQAWADAFRRSAEKFALRVVADKEWTFEADMRRNASAELPLFTQGPDYDVVVVADERNDFGDFVPFNTWLPRPVAGTQGMAADAWHPAVEAWGAAQLQNRFHKQAERHMTGTDYAAWAAIRAVGEAVTRTESDDMPTLRDYLLGDDFELAAFKGRPLSFREWNGQLRQPVPLAHPNSLVGMAPFEGFLHQHTELDTLGYDRPESRCRLRD
;
A
#
# COMPACT_ATOMS: atom_id res chain seq x y z
N MET A 1 -65.43 -63.22 41.41
CA MET A 1 -64.91 -63.64 42.72
C MET A 1 -63.53 -63.24 42.73
N ASP A 2 -63.36 -62.15 43.27
CA ASP A 2 -62.85 -61.54 44.49
C ASP A 2 -61.39 -61.02 44.21
N THR A 3 -61.29 -59.84 43.99
CA THR A 3 -60.92 -58.62 44.70
C THR A 3 -59.71 -58.77 45.65
N SER A 4 -58.69 -58.02 45.43
CA SER A 4 -58.24 -57.07 46.47
C SER A 4 -57.12 -56.15 45.91
N GLN A 5 -57.37 -54.88 46.11
CA GLN A 5 -56.53 -53.73 45.88
C GLN A 5 -55.33 -53.70 46.84
N HIS A 6 -54.16 -53.33 46.33
CA HIS A 6 -53.13 -52.68 47.14
C HIS A 6 -52.63 -51.44 46.49
N MET A 7 -53.03 -50.33 47.07
CA MET A 7 -52.67 -48.98 46.78
C MET A 7 -51.28 -48.68 47.35
N ARG A 8 -50.30 -48.58 46.49
CA ARG A 8 -48.93 -48.06 46.87
C ARG A 8 -48.85 -46.59 46.54
N ARG A 9 -48.76 -45.77 47.58
CA ARG A 9 -48.45 -44.34 47.50
C ARG A 9 -47.02 -44.15 47.07
N LEU A 10 -46.75 -43.51 45.90
CA LEU A 10 -45.45 -43.01 45.50
C LEU A 10 -45.33 -41.56 45.98
N VAL A 11 -44.38 -41.35 46.85
CA VAL A 11 -43.95 -40.01 47.27
C VAL A 11 -43.00 -39.48 46.23
N TYR A 12 -43.42 -38.45 45.49
CA TYR A 12 -42.53 -37.68 44.62
C TYR A 12 -41.76 -36.66 45.45
N GLY A 13 -40.46 -36.90 45.61
CA GLY A 13 -39.52 -35.89 46.09
C GLY A 13 -39.20 -34.88 45.01
N LEU A 14 -39.57 -33.60 45.17
CA LEU A 14 -39.12 -32.48 44.36
C LEU A 14 -37.63 -32.24 44.65
N ALA A 15 -36.76 -32.60 43.71
CA ALA A 15 -35.38 -32.14 43.68
C ALA A 15 -35.38 -30.76 43.04
N LEU A 16 -35.21 -29.69 43.82
CA LEU A 16 -34.90 -28.35 43.36
C LEU A 16 -33.50 -28.36 42.79
N GLY A 17 -33.37 -28.48 41.47
CA GLY A 17 -32.12 -28.25 40.75
C GLY A 17 -31.82 -26.75 40.74
N GLY A 18 -30.90 -26.32 41.62
CA GLY A 18 -30.33 -24.97 41.54
C GLY A 18 -29.56 -24.77 40.25
N TRP A 19 -30.09 -23.99 39.33
CA TRP A 19 -29.32 -23.48 38.18
C TRP A 19 -28.29 -22.50 38.71
N LEU A 20 -27.04 -22.93 38.78
CA LEU A 20 -25.89 -22.03 38.89
C LEU A 20 -25.84 -21.17 37.63
N LEU A 21 -26.38 -19.96 37.71
CA LEU A 21 -26.07 -18.88 36.79
C LEU A 21 -24.58 -18.59 36.97
N ALA A 22 -23.73 -19.21 36.15
CA ALA A 22 -22.36 -18.74 35.98
C ALA A 22 -22.46 -17.28 35.48
N PRO A 23 -21.79 -16.33 36.09
CA PRO A 23 -21.68 -14.99 35.53
C PRO A 23 -21.10 -15.17 34.11
N LEU A 24 -21.81 -14.67 33.09
CA LEU A 24 -21.24 -14.45 31.80
C LEU A 24 -20.07 -13.46 32.08
N ALA A 25 -18.85 -13.97 32.06
CA ALA A 25 -17.68 -13.10 32.02
C ALA A 25 -17.89 -12.23 30.77
N ASN A 26 -18.19 -10.96 30.96
CA ASN A 26 -18.01 -9.99 29.91
C ASN A 26 -16.50 -10.09 29.59
N ALA A 27 -16.13 -10.67 28.47
CA ALA A 27 -14.81 -10.44 27.90
C ALA A 27 -14.68 -8.91 27.80
N ASP A 28 -13.67 -8.33 28.44
CA ASP A 28 -13.38 -6.92 28.31
C ASP A 28 -13.30 -6.62 26.81
N GLU A 29 -14.14 -5.73 26.33
CA GLU A 29 -14.17 -5.33 24.92
C GLU A 29 -12.85 -4.61 24.63
N MET A 30 -12.04 -5.19 23.71
CA MET A 30 -10.77 -4.62 23.31
C MET A 30 -11.06 -3.44 22.38
N SER A 31 -10.64 -2.23 22.74
CA SER A 31 -10.86 -1.02 21.95
C SER A 31 -9.55 -0.54 21.31
N LEU A 32 -9.51 -0.58 19.99
CA LEU A 32 -8.36 -0.19 19.19
C LEU A 32 -8.63 1.15 18.51
N ARG A 33 -7.80 2.14 18.82
CA ARG A 33 -7.86 3.47 18.21
C ARG A 33 -6.75 3.58 17.17
N TYR A 34 -7.12 4.01 15.96
CA TYR A 34 -6.22 4.22 14.83
C TYR A 34 -6.18 5.70 14.49
N GLY A 35 -5.00 6.22 14.21
CA GLY A 35 -4.80 7.52 13.59
C GLY A 35 -4.66 7.39 12.06
N TYR A 36 -5.21 8.33 11.31
CA TYR A 36 -4.89 8.55 9.91
C TYR A 36 -4.59 10.03 9.69
N LEU A 37 -3.37 10.31 9.23
CA LEU A 37 -2.93 11.67 8.95
C LEU A 37 -2.46 11.79 7.51
N GLN A 38 -2.96 12.82 6.83
CA GLN A 38 -2.62 13.12 5.45
C GLN A 38 -2.26 14.60 5.29
N TRP A 39 -1.18 14.82 4.57
CA TRP A 39 -0.82 16.12 4.03
C TRP A 39 0.00 15.93 2.76
N GLN A 40 -0.32 16.73 1.75
CA GLN A 40 0.44 16.83 0.52
C GLN A 40 0.71 18.31 0.24
N PRO A 41 1.94 18.65 -0.21
CA PRO A 41 2.26 20.03 -0.57
C PRO A 41 1.38 20.46 -1.75
N ASP A 42 0.97 21.74 -1.74
CA ASP A 42 0.36 22.34 -2.93
C ASP A 42 1.41 22.45 -4.04
N ARG A 43 1.24 21.64 -5.07
CA ARG A 43 2.15 21.59 -6.23
C ARG A 43 1.64 22.46 -7.39
N GLY A 44 0.57 23.22 -7.16
CA GLY A 44 -0.12 23.96 -8.19
C GLY A 44 -0.92 23.04 -9.15
N PRO A 45 -1.56 23.59 -10.17
CA PRO A 45 -2.33 22.81 -11.13
C PRO A 45 -1.41 21.92 -11.97
N ALA A 46 -1.66 20.62 -12.00
CA ALA A 46 -0.97 19.71 -12.91
C ALA A 46 -1.23 20.09 -14.36
N LEU A 47 -0.18 20.18 -15.18
CA LEU A 47 -0.27 20.72 -16.54
C LEU A 47 -0.94 19.74 -17.52
N ALA A 48 -0.76 18.44 -17.29
CA ALA A 48 -1.26 17.37 -18.17
C ALA A 48 -2.40 16.56 -17.57
N GLN A 49 -2.65 16.65 -16.28
CA GLN A 49 -3.53 15.73 -15.57
C GLN A 49 -4.96 15.75 -16.11
N LEU A 50 -5.33 14.66 -16.78
CA LEU A 50 -6.69 14.44 -17.28
C LEU A 50 -7.64 13.99 -16.15
N THR A 51 -7.10 13.30 -15.15
CA THR A 51 -7.87 12.82 -13.99
C THR A 51 -7.07 13.18 -12.71
N PRO A 52 -7.51 14.19 -11.95
CA PRO A 52 -6.84 14.58 -10.72
C PRO A 52 -6.89 13.45 -9.68
N GLU A 53 -5.85 13.33 -8.87
CA GLU A 53 -5.89 12.44 -7.73
C GLU A 53 -6.96 12.91 -6.74
N PRO A 54 -7.81 12.00 -6.22
CA PRO A 54 -8.84 12.38 -5.25
C PRO A 54 -8.23 12.95 -3.97
N GLU A 55 -8.77 14.06 -3.46
CA GLU A 55 -8.29 14.70 -2.23
C GLU A 55 -8.38 13.78 -0.99
N ASP A 56 -9.29 12.81 -1.02
CA ASP A 56 -9.50 11.81 0.02
C ASP A 56 -8.79 10.47 -0.25
N SER A 57 -7.85 10.45 -1.21
CA SER A 57 -7.02 9.28 -1.53
C SER A 57 -6.25 8.84 -0.29
N GLY A 58 -6.36 7.56 0.06
CA GLY A 58 -5.83 6.97 1.29
C GLY A 58 -6.83 6.99 2.46
N LEU A 59 -7.51 8.11 2.73
CA LEU A 59 -8.50 8.19 3.81
C LEU A 59 -9.65 7.20 3.61
N GLN A 60 -10.16 7.08 2.39
CA GLN A 60 -11.24 6.13 2.10
C GLN A 60 -10.77 4.68 2.21
N GLY A 61 -9.50 4.42 1.89
CA GLY A 61 -8.88 3.12 2.12
C GLY A 61 -8.82 2.76 3.60
N ALA A 62 -8.36 3.69 4.44
CA ALA A 62 -8.34 3.50 5.90
C ALA A 62 -9.73 3.23 6.47
N ARG A 63 -10.74 4.01 6.07
CA ARG A 63 -12.14 3.81 6.48
C ARG A 63 -12.68 2.44 6.09
N LEU A 64 -12.38 1.96 4.88
CA LEU A 64 -12.76 0.63 4.45
C LEU A 64 -12.05 -0.45 5.28
N GLY A 65 -10.77 -0.26 5.60
CA GLY A 65 -10.02 -1.16 6.48
C GLY A 65 -10.66 -1.31 7.86
N ILE A 66 -11.08 -0.21 8.48
CA ILE A 66 -11.83 -0.22 9.74
C ILE A 66 -13.15 -0.98 9.60
N SER A 67 -13.92 -0.72 8.55
CA SER A 67 -15.19 -1.43 8.30
C SER A 67 -14.98 -2.93 8.14
N ASP A 68 -13.90 -3.32 7.46
CA ASP A 68 -13.53 -4.73 7.28
C ASP A 68 -13.09 -5.38 8.60
N ASN A 69 -12.30 -4.69 9.44
CA ASN A 69 -11.93 -5.17 10.77
C ASN A 69 -13.17 -5.31 11.67
N MET A 70 -14.06 -4.33 11.69
CA MET A 70 -15.31 -4.37 12.45
C MET A 70 -16.24 -5.51 12.03
N SER A 71 -16.16 -5.96 10.78
CA SER A 71 -16.99 -7.08 10.31
C SER A 71 -16.73 -8.38 11.07
N THR A 72 -15.49 -8.61 11.49
CA THR A 72 -15.06 -9.76 12.29
C THR A 72 -14.96 -9.39 13.77
N GLY A 73 -14.44 -8.21 14.08
CA GLY A 73 -14.16 -7.73 15.43
C GLY A 73 -15.35 -7.76 16.36
N ARG A 74 -16.56 -7.39 15.86
CA ARG A 74 -17.80 -7.44 16.65
C ARG A 74 -18.13 -8.83 17.21
N PHE A 75 -17.65 -9.91 16.59
CA PHE A 75 -17.84 -11.27 17.08
C PHE A 75 -16.72 -11.72 18.03
N LEU A 76 -15.60 -10.98 18.01
CA LEU A 76 -14.40 -11.26 18.83
C LEU A 76 -14.29 -10.30 20.03
N GLY A 77 -15.26 -9.42 20.26
CA GLY A 77 -15.18 -8.38 21.29
C GLY A 77 -14.14 -7.31 20.99
N GLN A 78 -13.87 -7.05 19.70
CA GLN A 78 -12.92 -6.04 19.25
C GLN A 78 -13.66 -4.86 18.62
N ASN A 79 -13.40 -3.65 19.13
CA ASN A 79 -13.90 -2.40 18.58
C ASN A 79 -12.76 -1.65 17.89
N HIS A 80 -12.98 -1.19 16.66
CA HIS A 80 -11.98 -0.48 15.86
C HIS A 80 -12.49 0.90 15.50
N GLU A 81 -11.79 1.94 15.93
CA GLU A 81 -12.17 3.35 15.73
C GLU A 81 -11.06 4.11 15.00
N LEU A 82 -11.43 4.98 14.05
CA LEU A 82 -10.50 5.79 13.27
C LEU A 82 -10.65 7.27 13.61
N GLU A 83 -9.58 7.86 14.08
CA GLU A 83 -9.40 9.30 14.12
C GLU A 83 -8.61 9.75 12.88
N SER A 84 -9.11 10.72 12.14
CA SER A 84 -8.49 11.08 10.86
C SER A 84 -8.44 12.58 10.64
N MET A 85 -7.33 13.05 10.05
CA MET A 85 -7.15 14.44 9.65
C MET A 85 -6.48 14.52 8.28
N VAL A 86 -7.06 15.33 7.39
CA VAL A 86 -6.40 15.84 6.19
C VAL A 86 -5.95 17.26 6.54
N ALA A 87 -4.66 17.44 6.72
CA ALA A 87 -4.09 18.69 7.22
C ALA A 87 -3.91 19.73 6.11
N ALA A 88 -4.09 20.99 6.43
CA ALA A 88 -3.89 22.10 5.49
C ALA A 88 -2.42 22.48 5.33
N SER A 89 -1.55 22.08 6.26
CA SER A 89 -0.11 22.36 6.24
C SER A 89 0.67 21.23 6.92
N GLU A 90 1.98 21.18 6.66
CA GLU A 90 2.88 20.24 7.33
C GLU A 90 2.87 20.46 8.85
N ASP A 91 2.93 21.72 9.31
CA ASP A 91 2.92 22.03 10.75
C ASP A 91 1.64 21.54 11.42
N ALA A 92 0.47 21.78 10.79
CA ALA A 92 -0.80 21.29 11.32
C ALA A 92 -0.87 19.76 11.39
N LEU A 93 -0.24 19.04 10.45
CA LEU A 93 -0.12 17.58 10.49
C LEU A 93 0.74 17.13 11.66
N LEU A 94 1.91 17.76 11.87
CA LEU A 94 2.83 17.40 12.95
C LEU A 94 2.25 17.72 14.34
N GLU A 95 1.48 18.81 14.46
CA GLU A 95 0.71 19.10 15.66
C GLU A 95 -0.37 18.04 15.92
N ALA A 96 -1.10 17.62 14.88
CA ALA A 96 -2.10 16.56 15.02
C ALA A 96 -1.47 15.21 15.39
N LEU A 97 -0.29 14.89 14.85
CA LEU A 97 0.47 13.70 15.27
C LEU A 97 0.80 13.77 16.76
N SER A 98 1.32 14.89 17.23
CA SER A 98 1.66 15.07 18.65
C SER A 98 0.43 14.92 19.54
N ALA A 99 -0.71 15.48 19.15
CA ALA A 99 -1.97 15.34 19.89
C ALA A 99 -2.46 13.88 19.93
N MET A 100 -2.36 13.14 18.82
CA MET A 100 -2.72 11.71 18.78
C MET A 100 -1.81 10.87 19.70
N LEU A 101 -0.51 11.19 19.77
CA LEU A 101 0.42 10.53 20.67
C LEU A 101 0.13 10.84 22.15
N GLU A 102 -0.22 12.09 22.48
CA GLU A 102 -0.66 12.49 23.83
C GLU A 102 -1.96 11.81 24.26
N ASP A 103 -2.82 11.47 23.30
CA ASP A 103 -4.08 10.72 23.49
C ASP A 103 -3.90 9.17 23.44
N ASP A 104 -2.66 8.67 23.51
CA ASP A 104 -2.30 7.25 23.49
C ASP A 104 -2.80 6.50 22.23
N ILE A 105 -2.83 7.15 21.06
CA ILE A 105 -3.10 6.48 19.78
C ILE A 105 -1.82 5.82 19.28
N GLY A 106 -1.68 4.53 19.55
CA GLY A 106 -0.47 3.74 19.27
C GLY A 106 -0.34 3.18 17.84
N LEU A 107 -1.29 3.42 16.94
CA LEU A 107 -1.36 2.85 15.59
C LEU A 107 -1.73 3.94 14.59
N ILE A 108 -0.77 4.47 13.81
CA ILE A 108 -0.99 5.65 12.98
C ILE A 108 -0.57 5.41 11.54
N VAL A 109 -1.49 5.65 10.60
CA VAL A 109 -1.24 5.60 9.15
C VAL A 109 -0.96 6.99 8.64
N LEU A 110 0.16 7.14 7.91
CA LEU A 110 0.65 8.40 7.37
C LEU A 110 0.64 8.38 5.84
N ASN A 111 -0.07 9.32 5.23
CA ASN A 111 -0.04 9.62 3.81
C ASN A 111 0.60 11.00 3.60
N VAL A 112 1.92 11.03 3.61
CA VAL A 112 2.73 12.25 3.60
C VAL A 112 3.98 12.07 2.72
N PRO A 113 4.63 13.17 2.26
CA PRO A 113 5.93 13.09 1.61
C PRO A 113 7.02 12.55 2.55
N ALA A 114 8.11 12.03 1.96
CA ALA A 114 9.20 11.41 2.70
C ALA A 114 9.85 12.35 3.74
N GLN A 115 9.99 13.63 3.43
CA GLN A 115 10.58 14.58 4.35
C GLN A 115 9.71 14.77 5.60
N THR A 116 8.40 14.90 5.41
CA THR A 116 7.43 14.99 6.52
C THR A 116 7.37 13.69 7.32
N LEU A 117 7.47 12.54 6.62
CA LEU A 117 7.53 11.24 7.29
C LEU A 117 8.74 11.11 8.21
N ARG A 118 9.92 11.62 7.81
CA ARG A 118 11.11 11.65 8.69
C ARG A 118 10.87 12.47 9.95
N LYS A 119 10.26 13.67 9.81
CA LYS A 119 9.90 14.50 10.96
C LYS A 119 8.89 13.81 11.87
N ALA A 120 7.90 13.13 11.28
CA ALA A 120 6.91 12.37 12.03
C ALA A 120 7.55 11.21 12.81
N VAL A 121 8.54 10.52 12.24
CA VAL A 121 9.31 9.47 12.93
C VAL A 121 10.13 10.05 14.09
N GLU A 122 10.75 11.23 13.92
CA GLU A 122 11.49 11.90 14.99
C GLU A 122 10.57 12.29 16.17
N ILE A 123 9.38 12.83 15.88
CA ILE A 123 8.37 13.18 16.89
C ILE A 123 7.85 11.92 17.59
N ASN A 124 7.58 10.87 16.84
CA ASN A 124 7.04 9.63 17.37
C ASN A 124 7.97 8.94 18.38
N GLY A 125 9.30 8.94 18.11
CA GLY A 125 10.22 8.11 18.88
C GLY A 125 9.81 6.63 18.84
N ASP A 126 9.24 6.14 19.94
CA ASP A 126 8.75 4.77 20.12
C ASP A 126 7.31 4.68 20.65
N GLN A 127 6.55 5.78 20.61
CA GLN A 127 5.23 5.87 21.23
C GLN A 127 4.14 5.16 20.41
N ALA A 128 4.27 5.14 19.09
CA ALA A 128 3.30 4.50 18.20
C ALA A 128 3.99 3.70 17.09
N LEU A 129 3.29 2.70 16.55
CA LEU A 129 3.65 2.03 15.32
C LEU A 129 3.08 2.82 14.13
N LEU A 130 3.97 3.38 13.33
CA LEU A 130 3.64 4.18 12.16
C LEU A 130 3.57 3.32 10.91
N PHE A 131 2.62 3.60 10.03
CA PHE A 131 2.47 2.96 8.73
C PHE A 131 2.57 3.99 7.62
N ASN A 132 3.59 3.88 6.77
CA ASN A 132 3.74 4.72 5.60
C ASN A 132 2.88 4.18 4.44
N ALA A 133 1.82 4.91 4.10
CA ALA A 133 0.92 4.61 2.99
C ALA A 133 1.14 5.54 1.77
N GLY A 134 2.01 6.56 1.87
CA GLY A 134 2.22 7.57 0.83
C GLY A 134 3.63 7.58 0.22
N ALA A 135 4.67 7.79 1.03
CA ALA A 135 6.03 8.00 0.54
C ALA A 135 6.65 6.74 -0.09
N ARG A 136 7.12 6.88 -1.33
CA ARG A 136 7.70 5.80 -2.15
C ARG A 136 9.22 5.83 -2.21
N ASP A 137 9.85 6.76 -1.52
CA ASP A 137 11.29 7.00 -1.54
C ASP A 137 12.09 5.78 -1.10
N VAL A 138 13.12 5.49 -1.87
CA VAL A 138 13.98 4.33 -1.65
C VAL A 138 14.79 4.47 -0.35
N SER A 139 15.26 5.67 -0.01
CA SER A 139 16.09 5.93 1.18
C SER A 139 15.42 5.49 2.48
N LEU A 140 14.08 5.62 2.59
CA LEU A 140 13.29 5.17 3.73
C LEU A 140 13.38 3.65 4.00
N ARG A 141 13.86 2.87 3.04
CA ARG A 141 13.98 1.41 3.11
C ARG A 141 15.43 0.93 3.07
N LEU A 142 16.37 1.86 2.88
CA LEU A 142 17.81 1.56 2.79
C LEU A 142 18.60 2.08 3.99
N ASP A 143 18.40 3.35 4.32
CA ASP A 143 19.24 4.09 5.27
C ASP A 143 18.43 4.76 6.39
N ASP A 144 17.25 5.32 6.07
CA ASP A 144 16.42 6.11 6.98
C ASP A 144 15.37 5.23 7.68
N CYS A 145 15.82 4.18 8.35
CA CYS A 145 14.93 3.19 8.95
C CYS A 145 14.55 3.55 10.38
N SER A 146 13.33 3.22 10.78
CA SER A 146 12.88 3.27 12.16
C SER A 146 12.25 1.93 12.56
N PRO A 147 12.55 1.40 13.76
CA PRO A 147 11.93 0.19 14.26
C PRO A 147 10.41 0.26 14.39
N TYR A 148 9.86 1.48 14.45
CA TYR A 148 8.43 1.75 14.60
C TYR A 148 7.80 2.31 13.34
N LEU A 149 8.41 2.08 12.17
CA LEU A 149 7.87 2.49 10.86
C LEU A 149 7.78 1.28 9.93
N LEU A 150 6.56 0.94 9.54
CA LEU A 150 6.28 -0.06 8.51
C LEU A 150 5.78 0.62 7.23
N HIS A 151 6.07 0.01 6.07
CA HIS A 151 5.75 0.59 4.78
C HIS A 151 4.73 -0.28 4.05
N THR A 152 3.52 0.21 3.85
CA THR A 152 2.49 -0.46 3.03
C THR A 152 2.44 0.07 1.60
N ALA A 153 2.88 1.30 1.35
CA ALA A 153 3.15 1.78 0.01
C ALA A 153 4.38 1.06 -0.59
N PRO A 154 4.32 0.55 -1.84
CA PRO A 154 5.50 0.05 -2.52
C PRO A 154 6.49 1.18 -2.80
N SER A 155 7.79 0.89 -2.70
CA SER A 155 8.82 1.87 -3.06
C SER A 155 8.93 2.05 -4.58
N HIS A 156 9.51 3.17 -5.02
CA HIS A 156 9.86 3.37 -6.43
C HIS A 156 10.65 2.17 -6.98
N ALA A 157 11.59 1.61 -6.21
CA ALA A 157 12.35 0.44 -6.62
C ALA A 157 11.47 -0.81 -6.84
N MET A 158 10.40 -1.01 -6.07
CA MET A 158 9.46 -2.13 -6.29
C MET A 158 8.64 -1.92 -7.56
N LEU A 159 8.17 -0.71 -7.80
CA LEU A 159 7.38 -0.37 -8.98
C LEU A 159 8.20 -0.47 -10.27
N THR A 160 9.41 0.08 -10.25
CA THR A 160 10.32 0.03 -11.40
C THR A 160 10.85 -1.38 -11.66
N ASP A 161 11.09 -2.19 -10.62
CA ASP A 161 11.43 -3.60 -10.77
C ASP A 161 10.29 -4.41 -11.41
N ALA A 162 9.05 -4.16 -11.02
CA ALA A 162 7.87 -4.79 -11.63
C ALA A 162 7.79 -4.48 -13.13
N LEU A 163 7.99 -3.22 -13.50
CA LEU A 163 8.04 -2.80 -14.89
C LEU A 163 9.22 -3.44 -15.63
N ALA A 164 10.43 -3.39 -15.06
CA ALA A 164 11.64 -3.91 -15.70
C ALA A 164 11.60 -5.44 -15.89
N GLN A 165 11.01 -6.19 -14.92
CA GLN A 165 10.75 -7.61 -15.10
C GLN A 165 9.88 -7.88 -16.33
N TRP A 166 8.79 -7.14 -16.49
CA TRP A 166 7.90 -7.28 -17.65
C TRP A 166 8.62 -6.96 -18.95
N LEU A 167 9.33 -5.84 -19.01
CA LEU A 167 10.10 -5.46 -20.21
C LEU A 167 11.13 -6.52 -20.59
N SER A 168 11.87 -7.05 -19.63
CA SER A 168 12.83 -8.12 -19.82
C SER A 168 12.17 -9.42 -20.29
N TRP A 169 11.04 -9.81 -19.67
CA TRP A 169 10.25 -10.99 -20.05
C TRP A 169 9.71 -10.88 -21.48
N ARG A 170 9.26 -9.68 -21.89
CA ARG A 170 8.81 -9.38 -23.26
C ARG A 170 9.95 -9.23 -24.24
N ARG A 171 11.20 -9.21 -23.77
CA ARG A 171 12.42 -8.93 -24.56
C ARG A 171 12.45 -7.52 -25.15
N TRP A 172 11.75 -6.55 -24.55
CA TRP A 172 11.85 -5.13 -24.86
C TRP A 172 13.02 -4.55 -24.09
N ARG A 173 14.23 -4.74 -24.61
CA ARG A 173 15.48 -4.49 -23.88
C ARG A 173 16.10 -3.14 -24.13
N SER A 174 15.69 -2.45 -25.18
CA SER A 174 16.21 -1.13 -25.54
C SER A 174 15.19 -0.07 -25.11
N VAL A 175 15.57 0.76 -24.15
CA VAL A 175 14.67 1.71 -23.50
C VAL A 175 15.08 3.13 -23.86
N PHE A 176 14.12 3.95 -24.26
CA PHE A 176 14.24 5.40 -24.30
C PHE A 176 13.61 5.96 -23.02
N LEU A 177 14.43 6.49 -22.10
CA LEU A 177 13.98 7.07 -20.84
C LEU A 177 13.73 8.57 -21.02
N ILE A 178 12.58 9.05 -20.55
CA ILE A 178 12.22 10.47 -20.45
C ILE A 178 11.93 10.76 -18.98
N SER A 179 12.63 11.69 -18.38
CA SER A 179 12.36 12.16 -17.01
C SER A 179 11.93 13.62 -17.00
N GLY A 180 11.02 13.96 -16.08
CA GLY A 180 10.71 15.34 -15.76
C GLY A 180 11.80 15.97 -14.87
N GLN A 181 11.56 17.22 -14.47
CA GLN A 181 12.54 18.04 -13.75
C GLN A 181 12.37 18.03 -12.23
N SER A 182 11.24 17.51 -11.72
CA SER A 182 11.03 17.48 -10.28
C SER A 182 11.93 16.47 -9.59
N GLU A 183 12.18 16.66 -8.31
CA GLU A 183 12.95 15.71 -7.49
C GLU A 183 12.27 14.33 -7.47
N ASP A 184 10.94 14.28 -7.46
CA ASP A 184 10.17 13.04 -7.49
C ASP A 184 10.36 12.30 -8.83
N ASP A 185 10.34 13.02 -9.97
CA ASP A 185 10.58 12.46 -11.30
C ASP A 185 11.98 11.86 -11.40
N GLN A 186 12.98 12.59 -10.90
CA GLN A 186 14.36 12.12 -10.89
C GLN A 186 14.55 10.91 -9.97
N ALA A 187 13.91 10.90 -8.78
CA ALA A 187 13.94 9.76 -7.87
C ALA A 187 13.34 8.50 -8.50
N TRP A 188 12.24 8.65 -9.25
CA TRP A 188 11.64 7.54 -9.99
C TRP A 188 12.56 7.08 -11.14
N ALA A 189 13.13 8.03 -11.91
CA ALA A 189 14.05 7.73 -13.00
C ALA A 189 15.31 7.00 -12.51
N ASP A 190 15.88 7.40 -11.37
CA ASP A 190 17.03 6.74 -10.76
C ASP A 190 16.68 5.31 -10.30
N ALA A 191 15.51 5.11 -9.71
CA ALA A 191 15.04 3.78 -9.38
C ALA A 191 14.88 2.91 -10.64
N PHE A 192 14.38 3.48 -11.74
CA PHE A 192 14.26 2.76 -13.00
C PHE A 192 15.63 2.45 -13.63
N ARG A 193 16.61 3.36 -13.60
CA ARG A 193 17.99 3.11 -14.09
C ARG A 193 18.61 1.92 -13.36
N ARG A 194 18.47 1.86 -12.03
CA ARG A 194 18.89 0.71 -11.23
C ARG A 194 18.14 -0.56 -11.65
N SER A 195 16.83 -0.52 -11.84
CA SER A 195 16.04 -1.68 -12.26
C SER A 195 16.42 -2.15 -13.66
N ALA A 196 16.74 -1.22 -14.56
CA ALA A 196 17.24 -1.54 -15.90
C ALA A 196 18.53 -2.37 -15.84
N GLU A 197 19.49 -1.98 -14.99
CA GLU A 197 20.71 -2.74 -14.75
C GLU A 197 20.42 -4.13 -14.17
N LYS A 198 19.59 -4.20 -13.12
CA LYS A 198 19.21 -5.44 -12.42
C LYS A 198 18.58 -6.47 -13.38
N PHE A 199 17.76 -6.03 -14.33
CA PHE A 199 17.04 -6.92 -15.25
C PHE A 199 17.58 -6.93 -16.68
N ALA A 200 18.83 -6.48 -16.87
CA ALA A 200 19.57 -6.51 -18.14
C ALA A 200 18.83 -5.79 -19.30
N LEU A 201 18.23 -4.64 -19.01
CA LEU A 201 17.75 -3.67 -19.98
C LEU A 201 18.86 -2.68 -20.33
N ARG A 202 18.77 -2.05 -21.49
CA ARG A 202 19.68 -1.01 -21.94
C ARG A 202 18.95 0.30 -22.12
N VAL A 203 19.27 1.30 -21.35
CA VAL A 203 18.82 2.68 -21.59
C VAL A 203 19.66 3.22 -22.74
N VAL A 204 19.08 3.24 -23.96
CA VAL A 204 19.77 3.67 -25.19
C VAL A 204 19.69 5.16 -25.42
N ALA A 205 18.75 5.82 -24.78
CA ALA A 205 18.63 7.28 -24.67
C ALA A 205 18.04 7.61 -23.31
N ASP A 206 18.57 8.65 -22.69
CA ASP A 206 18.15 9.18 -21.40
C ASP A 206 18.07 10.69 -21.53
N LYS A 207 16.85 11.24 -21.51
CA LYS A 207 16.62 12.66 -21.76
C LYS A 207 15.68 13.25 -20.72
N GLU A 208 16.06 14.42 -20.22
CA GLU A 208 15.22 15.23 -19.37
C GLU A 208 14.32 16.12 -20.24
N TRP A 209 13.01 16.07 -19.96
CA TRP A 209 12.05 16.92 -20.65
C TRP A 209 11.96 18.28 -19.97
N THR A 210 12.33 19.32 -20.69
CA THR A 210 12.13 20.71 -20.29
C THR A 210 10.89 21.24 -20.99
N PHE A 211 9.77 21.30 -20.29
CA PHE A 211 8.53 21.74 -20.88
C PHE A 211 8.23 23.21 -20.61
N GLU A 212 7.63 23.85 -21.59
CA GLU A 212 7.04 25.18 -21.46
C GLU A 212 5.54 25.06 -21.16
N ALA A 213 4.96 26.14 -20.62
CA ALA A 213 3.58 26.18 -20.12
C ALA A 213 2.46 25.81 -21.16
N ASP A 214 2.80 25.67 -22.44
CA ASP A 214 1.85 25.42 -23.53
C ASP A 214 1.90 23.98 -24.11
N MET A 215 2.19 23.00 -23.24
CA MET A 215 2.34 21.58 -23.60
C MET A 215 1.18 21.03 -24.46
N ARG A 216 -0.06 21.40 -24.16
CA ARG A 216 -1.23 20.91 -24.90
C ARG A 216 -1.18 21.25 -26.39
N ARG A 217 -0.54 22.37 -26.76
CA ARG A 217 -0.39 22.78 -28.16
C ARG A 217 0.80 22.15 -28.84
N ASN A 218 1.88 22.01 -28.11
CA ASN A 218 3.19 21.73 -28.70
C ASN A 218 3.57 20.25 -28.64
N ALA A 219 2.98 19.45 -27.74
CA ALA A 219 3.35 18.05 -27.52
C ALA A 219 3.34 17.21 -28.81
N SER A 220 2.32 17.35 -29.67
CA SER A 220 2.21 16.59 -30.91
C SER A 220 3.30 16.94 -31.95
N ALA A 221 3.90 18.12 -31.86
CA ALA A 221 4.99 18.56 -32.74
C ALA A 221 6.39 18.30 -32.14
N GLU A 222 6.52 18.51 -30.84
CA GLU A 222 7.82 18.46 -30.14
C GLU A 222 8.19 17.03 -29.70
N LEU A 223 7.25 16.25 -29.19
CA LEU A 223 7.56 14.89 -28.74
C LEU A 223 8.11 13.96 -29.82
N PRO A 224 7.60 13.98 -31.08
CA PRO A 224 8.21 13.19 -32.14
C PRO A 224 9.66 13.59 -32.40
N LEU A 225 10.00 14.87 -32.35
CA LEU A 225 11.38 15.34 -32.53
C LEU A 225 12.26 15.01 -31.32
N PHE A 226 11.73 15.19 -30.12
CA PHE A 226 12.44 14.88 -28.87
C PHE A 226 12.78 13.40 -28.75
N THR A 227 11.88 12.52 -29.18
CA THR A 227 12.04 11.05 -29.09
C THR A 227 12.81 10.47 -30.28
N GLN A 228 13.36 11.30 -31.19
CA GLN A 228 14.33 10.85 -32.19
C GLN A 228 15.64 10.43 -31.52
N GLY A 229 16.19 9.29 -31.97
CA GLY A 229 17.43 8.74 -31.43
C GLY A 229 17.73 7.34 -31.94
N PRO A 230 18.56 6.57 -31.23
CA PRO A 230 18.77 5.15 -31.51
C PRO A 230 17.45 4.38 -31.50
N ASP A 231 17.38 3.22 -32.16
CA ASP A 231 16.23 2.33 -32.09
C ASP A 231 15.99 1.90 -30.64
N TYR A 232 14.74 1.94 -30.22
CA TYR A 232 14.25 1.51 -28.91
C TYR A 232 13.02 0.62 -29.03
N ASP A 233 12.80 -0.25 -28.06
CA ASP A 233 11.64 -1.13 -27.99
C ASP A 233 10.46 -0.48 -27.25
N VAL A 234 10.75 0.41 -26.30
CA VAL A 234 9.78 1.04 -25.41
C VAL A 234 10.27 2.44 -24.99
N VAL A 235 9.35 3.34 -24.80
CA VAL A 235 9.59 4.62 -24.11
C VAL A 235 9.17 4.47 -22.66
N VAL A 236 10.03 4.84 -21.73
CA VAL A 236 9.73 4.86 -20.30
C VAL A 236 9.70 6.31 -19.85
N VAL A 237 8.62 6.69 -19.17
CA VAL A 237 8.35 8.04 -18.69
C VAL A 237 8.45 8.06 -17.16
N ALA A 238 9.18 9.02 -16.63
CA ALA A 238 9.28 9.36 -15.23
C ALA A 238 8.70 10.76 -15.02
N ASP A 239 7.42 10.84 -14.69
CA ASP A 239 6.65 12.05 -14.46
C ASP A 239 5.65 11.80 -13.31
N GLU A 240 6.15 11.83 -12.08
CA GLU A 240 5.36 11.60 -10.86
C GLU A 240 4.33 12.72 -10.61
N ARG A 241 4.59 13.90 -11.18
CA ARG A 241 3.68 15.03 -11.06
C ARG A 241 2.58 15.05 -12.13
N ASN A 242 2.70 14.19 -13.14
CA ASN A 242 1.82 14.17 -14.30
C ASN A 242 1.76 15.53 -15.03
N ASP A 243 2.92 16.13 -15.25
CA ASP A 243 3.05 17.44 -15.91
C ASP A 243 3.07 17.30 -17.45
N PHE A 244 3.59 16.19 -18.00
CA PHE A 244 3.73 16.00 -19.45
C PHE A 244 3.47 14.55 -19.92
N GLY A 245 3.55 13.58 -19.04
CA GLY A 245 3.60 12.17 -19.42
C GLY A 245 2.36 11.67 -20.15
N ASP A 246 1.18 12.22 -19.86
CA ASP A 246 -0.06 11.88 -20.56
C ASP A 246 -0.05 12.25 -22.03
N PHE A 247 0.84 13.16 -22.46
CA PHE A 247 0.99 13.54 -23.88
C PHE A 247 1.97 12.64 -24.64
N VAL A 248 2.78 11.83 -23.96
CA VAL A 248 3.79 10.97 -24.59
C VAL A 248 3.15 9.82 -25.39
N PRO A 249 2.14 9.08 -24.88
CA PRO A 249 1.48 8.05 -25.66
C PRO A 249 0.97 8.58 -27.00
N PHE A 250 1.26 7.85 -28.08
CA PHE A 250 0.89 8.15 -29.46
C PHE A 250 1.63 9.33 -30.13
N ASN A 251 2.53 10.03 -29.41
CA ASN A 251 3.29 11.16 -29.94
C ASN A 251 4.80 10.87 -30.07
N THR A 252 5.24 9.65 -29.91
CA THR A 252 6.64 9.26 -30.05
C THR A 252 7.05 9.11 -31.53
N TRP A 253 8.35 9.36 -31.84
CA TRP A 253 8.89 9.20 -33.20
C TRP A 253 8.69 7.79 -33.78
N LEU A 254 9.01 6.78 -32.99
CA LEU A 254 8.70 5.39 -33.33
C LEU A 254 7.39 4.98 -32.69
N PRO A 255 6.53 4.19 -33.39
CA PRO A 255 5.27 3.69 -32.82
C PRO A 255 5.57 2.56 -31.81
N ARG A 256 6.13 2.92 -30.69
CA ARG A 256 6.51 1.99 -29.61
C ARG A 256 5.60 2.16 -28.39
N PRO A 257 5.45 1.12 -27.57
CA PRO A 257 4.74 1.24 -26.29
C PRO A 257 5.35 2.32 -25.40
N VAL A 258 4.49 2.95 -24.59
CA VAL A 258 4.87 3.87 -23.51
C VAL A 258 4.55 3.22 -22.19
N ALA A 259 5.49 3.28 -21.26
CA ALA A 259 5.39 2.72 -19.93
C ALA A 259 6.05 3.65 -18.91
N GLY A 260 5.91 3.37 -17.62
CA GLY A 260 6.51 4.18 -16.57
C GLY A 260 5.48 4.70 -15.60
N THR A 261 5.50 5.99 -15.32
CA THR A 261 4.45 6.66 -14.53
C THR A 261 3.16 6.82 -15.32
N GLN A 262 3.24 6.88 -16.65
CA GLN A 262 2.09 6.92 -17.57
C GLN A 262 2.17 5.81 -18.62
N GLY A 263 1.05 5.57 -19.32
CA GLY A 263 0.92 4.48 -20.28
C GLY A 263 0.70 3.15 -19.58
N MET A 264 1.67 2.25 -19.62
CA MET A 264 1.68 1.01 -18.85
C MET A 264 2.40 1.27 -17.53
N ALA A 265 1.65 1.39 -16.45
CA ALA A 265 2.16 1.76 -15.14
C ALA A 265 2.08 0.62 -14.12
N ALA A 266 3.01 0.64 -13.17
CA ALA A 266 3.00 -0.22 -11.98
C ALA A 266 2.48 0.57 -10.78
N ASP A 267 1.60 -0.01 -9.96
CA ASP A 267 1.12 0.64 -8.75
C ASP A 267 0.80 -0.40 -7.64
N ALA A 268 0.47 0.08 -6.45
CA ALA A 268 0.01 -0.77 -5.35
C ALA A 268 -1.35 -1.44 -5.67
N TRP A 269 -2.22 -0.78 -6.40
CA TRP A 269 -3.55 -1.27 -6.78
C TRP A 269 -3.98 -0.74 -8.13
N HIS A 270 -4.77 -1.56 -8.84
CA HIS A 270 -5.42 -1.10 -10.07
C HIS A 270 -6.82 -1.73 -10.21
N PRO A 271 -7.85 -0.95 -10.60
CA PRO A 271 -9.23 -1.44 -10.72
C PRO A 271 -9.43 -2.59 -11.72
N ALA A 272 -8.54 -2.71 -12.71
CA ALA A 272 -8.57 -3.80 -13.69
C ALA A 272 -8.14 -5.16 -13.10
N VAL A 273 -7.72 -5.24 -11.84
CA VAL A 273 -7.48 -6.49 -11.14
C VAL A 273 -8.82 -7.05 -10.67
N GLU A 274 -9.28 -8.14 -11.30
CA GLU A 274 -10.57 -8.78 -10.99
C GLU A 274 -10.42 -10.10 -10.24
N ALA A 275 -9.26 -10.76 -10.39
CA ALA A 275 -8.99 -12.06 -9.80
C ALA A 275 -8.83 -12.01 -8.27
N TRP A 276 -8.84 -13.19 -7.63
CA TRP A 276 -8.58 -13.38 -6.19
C TRP A 276 -9.47 -12.57 -5.24
N GLY A 277 -10.68 -12.23 -5.67
CA GLY A 277 -11.61 -11.41 -4.90
C GLY A 277 -11.37 -9.90 -5.00
N ALA A 278 -10.44 -9.44 -5.83
CA ALA A 278 -10.15 -8.03 -6.01
C ALA A 278 -11.36 -7.23 -6.49
N ALA A 279 -12.19 -7.79 -7.39
CA ALA A 279 -13.45 -7.18 -7.79
C ALA A 279 -14.40 -6.93 -6.60
N GLN A 280 -14.41 -7.81 -5.60
CA GLN A 280 -15.25 -7.63 -4.40
C GLN A 280 -14.72 -6.47 -3.53
N LEU A 281 -13.40 -6.36 -3.35
CA LEU A 281 -12.79 -5.24 -2.64
C LEU A 281 -13.10 -3.93 -3.37
N GLN A 282 -12.89 -3.89 -4.68
CA GLN A 282 -13.16 -2.72 -5.51
C GLN A 282 -14.64 -2.29 -5.44
N ASN A 283 -15.58 -3.25 -5.45
CA ASN A 283 -17.01 -2.94 -5.37
C ASN A 283 -17.40 -2.40 -3.99
N ARG A 284 -16.83 -2.93 -2.89
CA ARG A 284 -17.06 -2.38 -1.54
C ARG A 284 -16.50 -0.97 -1.42
N PHE A 285 -15.28 -0.75 -1.94
CA PHE A 285 -14.67 0.56 -1.97
C PHE A 285 -15.52 1.55 -2.78
N HIS A 286 -15.93 1.19 -4.01
CA HIS A 286 -16.75 2.03 -4.86
C HIS A 286 -18.09 2.39 -4.20
N LYS A 287 -18.71 1.44 -3.49
CA LYS A 287 -19.96 1.70 -2.75
C LYS A 287 -19.78 2.73 -1.63
N GLN A 288 -18.58 2.79 -1.01
CA GLN A 288 -18.27 3.72 0.07
C GLN A 288 -17.83 5.08 -0.46
N ALA A 289 -16.96 5.12 -1.46
CA ALA A 289 -16.23 6.31 -1.90
C ALA A 289 -16.76 6.90 -3.24
N GLU A 290 -17.65 6.20 -3.93
CA GLU A 290 -18.22 6.55 -5.24
C GLU A 290 -17.16 6.75 -6.36
N ARG A 291 -15.98 6.20 -6.16
CA ARG A 291 -14.84 6.21 -7.09
C ARG A 291 -14.07 4.91 -7.08
N HIS A 292 -13.12 4.75 -7.99
CA HIS A 292 -12.18 3.64 -7.94
C HIS A 292 -11.15 3.79 -6.82
N MET A 293 -10.73 2.66 -6.28
CA MET A 293 -9.65 2.58 -5.30
C MET A 293 -8.32 2.89 -5.96
N THR A 294 -7.55 3.80 -5.38
CA THR A 294 -6.18 4.13 -5.80
C THR A 294 -5.13 3.24 -5.12
N GLY A 295 -3.87 3.32 -5.56
CA GLY A 295 -2.76 2.65 -4.88
C GLY A 295 -2.58 3.13 -3.44
N THR A 296 -2.77 4.41 -3.18
CA THR A 296 -2.69 5.02 -1.85
C THR A 296 -3.83 4.54 -0.94
N ASP A 297 -5.06 4.44 -1.48
CA ASP A 297 -6.19 3.85 -0.74
C ASP A 297 -5.89 2.40 -0.34
N TYR A 298 -5.35 1.61 -1.27
CA TYR A 298 -5.00 0.22 -0.98
C TYR A 298 -3.90 0.11 0.07
N ALA A 299 -2.89 0.98 0.03
CA ALA A 299 -1.81 1.00 1.01
C ALA A 299 -2.33 1.32 2.43
N ALA A 300 -3.21 2.33 2.55
CA ALA A 300 -3.84 2.68 3.81
C ALA A 300 -4.79 1.56 4.31
N TRP A 301 -5.59 0.97 3.42
CA TRP A 301 -6.42 -0.18 3.73
C TRP A 301 -5.59 -1.36 4.24
N ALA A 302 -4.48 -1.67 3.57
CA ALA A 302 -3.59 -2.77 3.95
C ALA A 302 -2.94 -2.55 5.32
N ALA A 303 -2.58 -1.31 5.67
CA ALA A 303 -2.07 -0.96 7.00
C ALA A 303 -3.09 -1.29 8.10
N ILE A 304 -4.31 -0.79 7.96
CA ILE A 304 -5.39 -1.04 8.92
C ILE A 304 -5.72 -2.54 9.01
N ARG A 305 -5.77 -3.24 7.86
CA ARG A 305 -6.04 -4.68 7.82
C ARG A 305 -4.93 -5.52 8.43
N ALA A 306 -3.67 -5.12 8.25
CA ALA A 306 -2.53 -5.79 8.85
C ALA A 306 -2.60 -5.76 10.39
N VAL A 307 -2.95 -4.61 10.95
CA VAL A 307 -3.17 -4.48 12.40
C VAL A 307 -4.35 -5.35 12.84
N GLY A 308 -5.49 -5.31 12.13
CA GLY A 308 -6.66 -6.12 12.49
C GLY A 308 -6.37 -7.63 12.47
N GLU A 309 -5.56 -8.10 11.52
CA GLU A 309 -5.09 -9.50 11.50
C GLU A 309 -4.18 -9.79 12.69
N ALA A 310 -3.21 -8.88 12.99
CA ALA A 310 -2.31 -9.04 14.12
C ALA A 310 -3.07 -9.13 15.45
N VAL A 311 -4.00 -8.20 15.70
CA VAL A 311 -4.85 -8.20 16.90
C VAL A 311 -5.65 -9.50 17.02
N THR A 312 -6.23 -9.96 15.92
CA THR A 312 -7.00 -11.21 15.90
C THR A 312 -6.15 -12.42 16.23
N ARG A 313 -4.88 -12.44 15.79
CA ARG A 313 -3.97 -13.59 16.01
C ARG A 313 -3.27 -13.57 17.36
N THR A 314 -2.94 -12.39 17.85
CA THR A 314 -2.23 -12.24 19.13
C THR A 314 -3.19 -12.10 20.31
N GLU A 315 -4.47 -11.80 20.05
CA GLU A 315 -5.47 -11.46 21.09
C GLU A 315 -4.96 -10.32 22.01
N SER A 316 -4.21 -9.36 21.43
CA SER A 316 -3.56 -8.25 22.14
C SER A 316 -3.74 -6.94 21.40
N ASP A 317 -3.81 -5.83 22.14
CA ASP A 317 -3.75 -4.45 21.66
C ASP A 317 -2.39 -3.78 22.00
N ASP A 318 -1.48 -4.53 22.65
CA ASP A 318 -0.15 -4.06 23.01
C ASP A 318 0.72 -3.83 21.77
N MET A 319 1.15 -2.59 21.53
CA MET A 319 1.86 -2.19 20.33
C MET A 319 3.16 -2.99 20.08
N PRO A 320 4.04 -3.23 21.07
CA PRO A 320 5.21 -4.11 20.91
C PRO A 320 4.84 -5.53 20.45
N THR A 321 3.80 -6.12 21.03
CA THR A 321 3.31 -7.46 20.66
C THR A 321 2.81 -7.49 19.22
N LEU A 322 2.03 -6.48 18.81
CA LEU A 322 1.54 -6.35 17.45
C LEU A 322 2.68 -6.17 16.46
N ARG A 323 3.65 -5.29 16.76
CA ARG A 323 4.82 -5.05 15.93
C ARG A 323 5.65 -6.33 15.72
N ASP A 324 5.92 -7.06 16.80
CA ASP A 324 6.72 -8.27 16.74
C ASP A 324 6.05 -9.37 15.92
N TYR A 325 4.72 -9.47 16.01
CA TYR A 325 3.94 -10.38 15.17
C TYR A 325 3.96 -9.95 13.70
N LEU A 326 3.74 -8.66 13.41
CA LEU A 326 3.75 -8.12 12.04
C LEU A 326 5.08 -8.34 11.32
N LEU A 327 6.21 -8.25 12.04
CA LEU A 327 7.55 -8.50 11.52
C LEU A 327 7.96 -9.97 11.61
N GLY A 328 7.14 -10.84 12.16
CA GLY A 328 7.39 -12.27 12.30
C GLY A 328 7.06 -13.07 11.06
N ASP A 329 7.56 -14.32 11.02
CA ASP A 329 7.33 -15.24 9.90
C ASP A 329 5.89 -15.78 9.85
N ASP A 330 5.15 -15.70 10.96
CA ASP A 330 3.77 -16.18 11.07
C ASP A 330 2.74 -15.16 10.53
N PHE A 331 3.17 -13.93 10.24
CA PHE A 331 2.27 -12.92 9.71
C PHE A 331 1.99 -13.12 8.23
N GLU A 332 0.72 -13.34 7.92
CA GLU A 332 0.20 -13.41 6.55
C GLU A 332 -1.10 -12.60 6.43
N LEU A 333 -1.13 -11.63 5.54
CA LEU A 333 -2.34 -10.87 5.23
C LEU A 333 -2.97 -11.34 3.91
N ALA A 334 -4.20 -11.83 3.97
CA ALA A 334 -5.02 -12.07 2.78
C ALA A 334 -5.53 -10.72 2.21
N ALA A 335 -4.98 -10.30 1.08
CA ALA A 335 -5.15 -8.93 0.58
C ALA A 335 -5.48 -8.84 -0.91
N PHE A 336 -6.21 -9.81 -1.45
CA PHE A 336 -6.80 -9.82 -2.80
C PHE A 336 -5.80 -9.69 -3.96
N LYS A 337 -4.57 -10.15 -3.76
CA LYS A 337 -3.49 -10.12 -4.78
C LYS A 337 -2.97 -11.50 -5.18
N GLY A 338 -3.71 -12.56 -4.83
CA GLY A 338 -3.39 -13.95 -5.19
C GLY A 338 -2.29 -14.61 -4.36
N ARG A 339 -1.62 -13.86 -3.48
CA ARG A 339 -0.62 -14.34 -2.53
C ARG A 339 -0.82 -13.64 -1.19
N PRO A 340 -0.50 -14.29 -0.07
CA PRO A 340 -0.44 -13.62 1.21
C PRO A 340 0.65 -12.54 1.20
N LEU A 341 0.40 -11.44 1.89
CA LEU A 341 1.35 -10.36 2.09
C LEU A 341 2.02 -10.52 3.45
N SER A 342 3.31 -10.16 3.54
CA SER A 342 4.09 -10.16 4.79
C SER A 342 5.02 -8.96 4.83
N PHE A 343 5.49 -8.58 6.01
CA PHE A 343 6.49 -7.51 6.10
C PHE A 343 7.91 -8.09 6.01
N ARG A 344 8.83 -7.31 5.45
CA ARG A 344 10.26 -7.58 5.51
C ARG A 344 10.77 -7.25 6.91
N GLU A 345 11.37 -8.21 7.57
CA GLU A 345 11.88 -8.08 8.94
C GLU A 345 12.99 -7.03 9.07
N TRP A 346 13.76 -6.80 7.98
CA TRP A 346 14.92 -5.89 8.02
C TRP A 346 14.58 -4.42 7.78
N ASN A 347 13.53 -4.10 7.01
CA ASN A 347 13.19 -2.72 6.66
C ASN A 347 11.70 -2.37 6.74
N GLY A 348 10.85 -3.28 7.23
CA GLY A 348 9.42 -3.04 7.42
C GLY A 348 8.60 -2.84 6.14
N GLN A 349 9.16 -3.15 4.96
CA GLN A 349 8.41 -3.04 3.70
C GLN A 349 7.46 -4.21 3.51
N LEU A 350 6.20 -3.94 3.22
CA LEU A 350 5.21 -4.94 2.87
C LEU A 350 5.58 -5.62 1.54
N ARG A 351 5.82 -6.93 1.57
CA ARG A 351 5.95 -7.77 0.39
C ARG A 351 4.58 -7.91 -0.25
N GLN A 352 4.44 -7.47 -1.48
CA GLN A 352 3.17 -7.52 -2.19
C GLN A 352 3.36 -7.68 -3.69
N PRO A 353 2.48 -8.43 -4.37
CA PRO A 353 2.40 -8.39 -5.83
C PRO A 353 2.06 -6.98 -6.31
N VAL A 354 2.68 -6.57 -7.41
CA VAL A 354 2.49 -5.25 -8.01
C VAL A 354 1.78 -5.42 -9.35
N PRO A 355 0.55 -4.90 -9.50
CA PRO A 355 -0.13 -4.87 -10.79
C PRO A 355 0.59 -3.94 -11.76
N LEU A 356 0.73 -4.40 -12.99
CA LEU A 356 1.14 -3.63 -14.13
C LEU A 356 -0.06 -3.50 -15.06
N ALA A 357 -0.51 -2.30 -15.34
CA ALA A 357 -1.75 -2.05 -16.05
C ALA A 357 -1.65 -0.85 -17.01
N HIS A 358 -2.43 -0.88 -18.07
CA HIS A 358 -2.87 0.30 -18.80
C HIS A 358 -4.10 0.89 -18.10
N PRO A 359 -4.53 2.11 -18.41
CA PRO A 359 -5.65 2.75 -17.71
C PRO A 359 -6.93 1.91 -17.58
N ASN A 360 -7.18 0.99 -18.51
CA ASN A 360 -8.40 0.18 -18.54
C ASN A 360 -8.15 -1.33 -18.62
N SER A 361 -6.91 -1.80 -18.47
CA SER A 361 -6.62 -3.22 -18.64
C SER A 361 -5.40 -3.67 -17.84
N LEU A 362 -5.53 -4.80 -17.16
CA LEU A 362 -4.42 -5.46 -16.50
C LEU A 362 -3.49 -6.10 -17.53
N VAL A 363 -2.19 -5.81 -17.42
CA VAL A 363 -1.13 -6.43 -18.22
C VAL A 363 -0.61 -7.68 -17.51
N GLY A 364 -0.42 -7.59 -16.19
CA GLY A 364 0.02 -8.71 -15.37
C GLY A 364 0.28 -8.31 -13.92
N MET A 365 0.71 -9.28 -13.13
CA MET A 365 1.07 -9.09 -11.71
C MET A 365 2.53 -9.49 -11.53
N ALA A 366 3.36 -8.54 -11.12
CA ALA A 366 4.73 -8.85 -10.72
C ALA A 366 4.77 -9.43 -9.29
N PRO A 367 5.72 -10.33 -8.97
CA PRO A 367 6.80 -10.82 -9.81
C PRO A 367 6.31 -11.75 -10.93
N PHE A 368 6.93 -11.62 -12.11
CA PHE A 368 6.61 -12.47 -13.25
C PHE A 368 7.33 -13.81 -13.17
N GLU A 369 6.80 -14.80 -13.91
CA GLU A 369 7.38 -16.13 -13.97
C GLU A 369 8.82 -16.11 -14.48
N GLY A 370 9.71 -16.87 -13.81
CA GLY A 370 11.12 -16.96 -14.13
C GLY A 370 12.03 -16.04 -13.32
N PHE A 371 11.48 -15.13 -12.55
CA PHE A 371 12.26 -14.32 -11.58
C PHE A 371 12.18 -14.98 -10.21
N LEU A 372 13.26 -15.64 -9.80
CA LEU A 372 13.34 -16.43 -8.56
C LEU A 372 14.14 -15.69 -7.50
N HIS A 373 13.82 -15.96 -6.24
CA HIS A 373 14.54 -15.49 -5.08
C HIS A 373 14.69 -16.62 -4.03
N GLN A 374 15.68 -16.53 -3.15
CA GLN A 374 15.99 -17.57 -2.16
C GLN A 374 14.89 -17.75 -1.11
N HIS A 375 14.23 -16.67 -0.70
CA HIS A 375 13.17 -16.69 0.31
C HIS A 375 11.78 -16.68 -0.33
N THR A 376 11.43 -15.61 -1.01
CA THR A 376 10.15 -15.47 -1.71
C THR A 376 10.34 -14.68 -2.99
N GLU A 377 9.63 -15.04 -4.05
CA GLU A 377 9.66 -14.30 -5.32
C GLU A 377 9.30 -12.82 -5.16
N LEU A 378 8.52 -12.46 -4.11
CA LEU A 378 8.19 -11.07 -3.79
C LEU A 378 9.43 -10.23 -3.42
N ASP A 379 10.51 -10.85 -2.96
CA ASP A 379 11.78 -10.17 -2.67
C ASP A 379 12.62 -9.90 -3.93
N THR A 380 12.17 -10.34 -5.11
CA THR A 380 12.74 -9.87 -6.39
C THR A 380 12.37 -8.41 -6.70
N LEU A 381 11.35 -7.85 -6.02
CA LEU A 381 10.90 -6.46 -6.20
C LEU A 381 11.52 -5.56 -5.13
N GLY A 382 12.21 -4.51 -5.56
CA GLY A 382 12.90 -3.57 -4.68
C GLY A 382 14.29 -4.05 -4.27
N TYR A 383 14.76 -3.52 -3.17
CA TYR A 383 16.08 -3.84 -2.61
C TYR A 383 15.98 -5.05 -1.67
N ASP A 384 16.92 -5.96 -1.80
CA ASP A 384 17.04 -7.14 -0.96
C ASP A 384 17.80 -6.82 0.34
N ARG A 385 17.75 -7.76 1.32
CA ARG A 385 18.39 -7.61 2.62
C ARG A 385 19.87 -7.22 2.56
N PRO A 386 20.73 -7.82 1.71
CA PRO A 386 22.13 -7.44 1.63
C PRO A 386 22.38 -6.01 1.11
N GLU A 387 21.42 -5.45 0.37
CA GLU A 387 21.51 -4.12 -0.23
C GLU A 387 21.06 -3.02 0.74
N SER A 388 20.31 -3.36 1.81
CA SER A 388 19.79 -2.42 2.81
C SER A 388 20.67 -2.37 4.05
N ARG A 389 20.83 -1.19 4.65
CA ARG A 389 21.46 -0.98 5.96
C ARG A 389 20.47 -1.11 7.12
N CYS A 390 19.20 -1.17 6.84
CA CYS A 390 18.14 -1.32 7.84
C CYS A 390 18.28 -2.65 8.59
N ARG A 391 18.04 -2.60 9.90
CA ARG A 391 17.99 -3.75 10.80
C ARG A 391 16.92 -3.48 11.84
N LEU A 392 15.66 -3.76 11.50
CA LEU A 392 14.54 -3.53 12.44
C LEU A 392 14.38 -4.65 13.45
N ARG A 393 14.84 -5.84 13.09
CA ARG A 393 14.81 -7.03 13.92
C ARG A 393 16.18 -7.70 13.79
N ASP A 394 17.04 -7.50 14.78
CA ASP A 394 18.33 -8.20 14.94
C ASP A 394 18.21 -9.20 16.10
#